data_c95e87db8daf3fcb248a7940007f8578
#
_entry.id   c95e87db8daf3fcb248a7940007f8578
#
_cell.length_a   1.000
_cell.length_b   1.000
_cell.length_c   1.000
_cell.angle_alpha   90.00
_cell.angle_beta   90.00
_cell.angle_gamma   90.00
#
_symmetry.space_group_name_H-M   'P 1'
#
loop_
_entity.id
_entity.type
_entity.pdbx_description
1 polymer ?
#
loop_
_entity_poly.entity_id
_entity_poly.type
_entity_poly.pdbx_seq_one_letter_code
_entity_poly.pdbx_strand_id
1 'polypeptide(L)'
;MMKGGIAGLMQQAQKMQERMQKAQEELAAREVEGQSGAGMVKVTMTGKHAVKRVQIDPKLLAEDSDMLEDLIAAAVNDAVHRIEQMTQEQMGSLTAGMQLPPGMKLPF
;
A
#
# COMPACT_ATOMS: atom_id res chain seq x y z
N MET A 1 23.25 -4.90 -35.79
CA MET A 1 23.63 -4.97 -34.39
C MET A 1 23.15 -3.82 -33.56
N MET A 2 23.44 -2.60 -33.98
CA MET A 2 22.97 -1.42 -33.25
C MET A 2 21.45 -1.30 -33.24
N LYS A 3 20.80 -1.75 -34.28
CA LYS A 3 19.34 -1.71 -34.37
C LYS A 3 18.67 -2.54 -33.30
N GLY A 4 19.22 -3.71 -33.00
CA GLY A 4 18.63 -4.58 -31.98
C GLY A 4 18.80 -4.05 -30.57
N GLY A 5 19.88 -3.31 -30.29
CA GLY A 5 20.16 -2.77 -28.97
C GLY A 5 19.18 -1.70 -28.53
N ILE A 6 18.91 -0.74 -29.43
CA ILE A 6 17.98 0.37 -29.12
C ILE A 6 16.56 -0.15 -29.00
N ALA A 7 16.14 -0.96 -29.96
CA ALA A 7 14.80 -1.53 -29.94
C ALA A 7 14.57 -2.40 -28.70
N GLY A 8 15.60 -3.18 -28.31
CA GLY A 8 15.53 -4.00 -27.11
C GLY A 8 15.41 -3.17 -25.85
N LEU A 9 16.16 -2.08 -25.77
CA LEU A 9 16.09 -1.17 -24.62
C LEU A 9 14.72 -0.50 -24.52
N MET A 10 14.17 -0.06 -25.66
CA MET A 10 12.86 0.54 -25.70
C MET A 10 11.76 -0.44 -25.27
N GLN A 11 11.86 -1.69 -25.72
CA GLN A 11 10.92 -2.72 -25.32
C GLN A 11 11.01 -3.00 -23.82
N GLN A 12 12.22 -3.06 -23.28
CA GLN A 12 12.40 -3.25 -21.84
C GLN A 12 11.84 -2.10 -21.05
N ALA A 13 12.03 -0.86 -21.53
CA ALA A 13 11.47 0.32 -20.87
C ALA A 13 9.95 0.29 -20.87
N GLN A 14 9.35 -0.10 -21.99
CA GLN A 14 7.90 -0.23 -22.09
C GLN A 14 7.36 -1.30 -21.16
N LYS A 15 8.02 -2.46 -21.13
CA LYS A 15 7.61 -3.54 -20.23
C LYS A 15 7.72 -3.12 -18.77
N MET A 16 8.75 -2.37 -18.44
CA MET A 16 8.94 -1.85 -17.09
C MET A 16 7.80 -0.92 -16.71
N GLN A 17 7.45 0.02 -17.61
CA GLN A 17 6.34 0.94 -17.41
C GLN A 17 5.03 0.18 -17.20
N GLU A 18 4.77 -0.82 -18.04
CA GLU A 18 3.57 -1.64 -17.92
C GLU A 18 3.52 -2.37 -16.58
N ARG A 19 4.66 -2.93 -16.15
CA ARG A 19 4.73 -3.61 -14.87
C ARG A 19 4.49 -2.67 -13.71
N MET A 20 5.08 -1.49 -13.76
CA MET A 20 4.89 -0.49 -12.71
C MET A 20 3.44 -0.01 -12.65
N GLN A 21 2.85 0.26 -13.81
CA GLN A 21 1.47 0.69 -13.89
C GLN A 21 0.54 -0.40 -13.35
N LYS A 22 0.77 -1.63 -13.76
CA LYS A 22 -0.02 -2.77 -13.30
C LYS A 22 0.14 -2.98 -11.80
N ALA A 23 1.36 -2.85 -11.30
CA ALA A 23 1.64 -2.97 -9.87
C ALA A 23 0.91 -1.89 -9.08
N GLN A 24 0.88 -0.66 -9.60
CA GLN A 24 0.16 0.44 -8.95
C GLN A 24 -1.35 0.19 -8.95
N GLU A 25 -1.88 -0.33 -10.05
CA GLU A 25 -3.31 -0.66 -10.14
C GLU A 25 -3.67 -1.77 -9.17
N GLU A 26 -2.85 -2.81 -9.09
CA GLU A 26 -3.06 -3.90 -8.15
C GLU A 26 -2.99 -3.41 -6.71
N LEU A 27 -2.01 -2.57 -6.41
CA LEU A 27 -1.84 -1.99 -5.08
C LEU A 27 -3.04 -1.13 -4.71
N ALA A 28 -3.51 -0.30 -5.65
CA ALA A 28 -4.67 0.56 -5.42
C ALA A 28 -5.95 -0.23 -5.16
N ALA A 29 -6.07 -1.42 -5.75
CA ALA A 29 -7.23 -2.28 -5.57
C ALA A 29 -7.14 -3.14 -4.30
N ARG A 30 -5.96 -3.29 -3.71
CA ARG A 30 -5.81 -4.08 -2.48
C ARG A 30 -6.39 -3.34 -1.30
N GLU A 31 -6.90 -4.13 -0.36
CA GLU A 31 -7.50 -3.59 0.84
C GLU A 31 -6.73 -4.11 2.06
N VAL A 32 -6.60 -3.25 3.05
CA VAL A 32 -6.05 -3.63 4.35
C VAL A 32 -7.08 -3.33 5.42
N GLU A 33 -6.96 -4.04 6.53
CA GLU A 33 -7.78 -3.80 7.70
C GLU A 33 -6.89 -3.28 8.82
N GLY A 34 -7.16 -2.06 9.25
CA GLY A 34 -6.56 -1.50 10.45
C GLY A 34 -7.49 -1.69 11.62
N GLN A 35 -6.94 -1.79 12.81
CA GLN A 35 -7.76 -2.02 13.99
C GLN A 35 -7.18 -1.36 15.23
N SER A 36 -8.04 -1.12 16.19
CA SER A 36 -7.68 -0.59 17.49
C SER A 36 -8.61 -1.15 18.56
N GLY A 37 -8.25 -0.93 19.84
CA GLY A 37 -9.09 -1.40 20.94
C GLY A 37 -9.31 -2.91 20.91
N ALA A 38 -8.26 -3.68 20.64
CA ALA A 38 -8.33 -5.14 20.55
C ALA A 38 -9.36 -5.62 19.52
N GLY A 39 -9.49 -4.88 18.41
CA GLY A 39 -10.39 -5.25 17.33
C GLY A 39 -11.79 -4.69 17.47
N MET A 40 -12.06 -3.86 18.47
CA MET A 40 -13.38 -3.24 18.62
C MET A 40 -13.66 -2.19 17.57
N VAL A 41 -12.63 -1.56 17.00
CA VAL A 41 -12.76 -0.67 15.86
C VAL A 41 -11.89 -1.22 14.74
N LYS A 42 -12.49 -1.41 13.56
CA LYS A 42 -11.81 -1.90 12.38
C LYS A 42 -12.08 -0.95 11.22
N VAL A 43 -11.04 -0.63 10.47
CA VAL A 43 -11.13 0.25 9.30
C VAL A 43 -10.59 -0.49 8.10
N THR A 44 -11.40 -0.59 7.05
CA THR A 44 -10.96 -1.16 5.75
C THR A 44 -10.54 0.00 4.85
N MET A 45 -9.31 -0.06 4.37
CA MET A 45 -8.72 1.00 3.56
C MET A 45 -8.11 0.41 2.30
N THR A 46 -8.23 1.13 1.19
CA THR A 46 -7.60 0.71 -0.08
C THR A 46 -6.16 1.20 -0.15
N GLY A 47 -5.42 0.66 -1.12
CA GLY A 47 -4.05 1.10 -1.37
C GLY A 47 -3.92 2.56 -1.76
N LYS A 48 -5.03 3.23 -2.09
CA LYS A 48 -5.07 4.68 -2.34
C LYS A 48 -5.36 5.49 -1.09
N HIS A 49 -5.35 4.85 0.07
CA HIS A 49 -5.67 5.47 1.36
C HIS A 49 -7.12 5.93 1.44
N ALA A 50 -8.01 5.24 0.74
CA ALA A 50 -9.43 5.52 0.82
C ALA A 50 -10.08 4.58 1.83
N VAL A 51 -10.80 5.14 2.79
CA VAL A 51 -11.53 4.36 3.77
C VAL A 51 -12.82 3.85 3.12
N LYS A 52 -12.99 2.53 3.08
CA LYS A 52 -14.19 1.91 2.53
C LYS A 52 -15.22 1.59 3.59
N ARG A 53 -14.77 1.22 4.77
CA ARG A 53 -15.67 0.78 5.83
C ARG A 53 -15.05 1.03 7.19
N VAL A 54 -15.90 1.41 8.13
CA VAL A 54 -15.54 1.48 9.54
C VAL A 54 -16.52 0.58 10.28
N GLN A 55 -15.98 -0.38 11.02
CA GLN A 55 -16.78 -1.29 11.85
C GLN A 55 -16.51 -0.98 13.31
N ILE A 56 -17.55 -0.76 14.06
CA ILE A 56 -17.45 -0.39 15.47
C ILE A 56 -18.27 -1.40 16.29
N ASP A 57 -17.64 -1.95 17.32
CA ASP A 57 -18.35 -2.84 18.23
C ASP A 57 -19.46 -2.03 18.91
N PRO A 58 -20.70 -2.55 18.94
CA PRO A 58 -21.82 -1.84 19.57
C PRO A 58 -21.58 -1.45 21.03
N LYS A 59 -20.74 -2.18 21.73
CA LYS A 59 -20.41 -1.87 23.13
C LYS A 59 -19.74 -0.51 23.26
N LEU A 60 -18.94 -0.11 22.26
CA LEU A 60 -18.26 1.20 22.27
C LEU A 60 -19.24 2.34 22.07
N LEU A 61 -20.35 2.10 21.38
CA LEU A 61 -21.35 3.15 21.14
C LEU A 61 -22.05 3.60 22.42
N ALA A 62 -22.06 2.75 23.45
CA ALA A 62 -22.63 3.06 24.75
C ALA A 62 -21.64 3.70 25.70
N GLU A 63 -20.38 3.83 25.29
CA GLU A 63 -19.32 4.39 26.13
C GLU A 63 -18.99 5.83 25.74
N ASP A 64 -17.92 6.34 26.33
CA ASP A 64 -17.45 7.72 26.12
C ASP A 64 -17.16 7.99 24.65
N SER A 65 -17.75 9.06 24.12
CA SER A 65 -17.54 9.44 22.72
C SER A 65 -16.10 9.84 22.43
N ASP A 66 -15.39 10.42 23.40
CA ASP A 66 -14.00 10.80 23.24
C ASP A 66 -13.13 9.56 23.02
N MET A 67 -13.38 8.49 23.76
CA MET A 67 -12.68 7.23 23.60
C MET A 67 -12.94 6.63 22.21
N LEU A 68 -14.19 6.71 21.75
CA LEU A 68 -14.56 6.20 20.43
C LEU A 68 -13.82 6.97 19.33
N GLU A 69 -13.77 8.28 19.43
CA GLU A 69 -13.07 9.13 18.47
C GLU A 69 -11.57 8.76 18.40
N ASP A 70 -10.95 8.60 19.55
CA ASP A 70 -9.53 8.22 19.62
C ASP A 70 -9.27 6.85 19.02
N LEU A 71 -10.16 5.89 19.27
CA LEU A 71 -10.04 4.54 18.72
C LEU A 71 -10.22 4.52 17.22
N ILE A 72 -11.11 5.34 16.69
CA ILE A 72 -11.30 5.46 15.24
C ILE A 72 -10.02 6.02 14.61
N ALA A 73 -9.47 7.08 15.19
CA ALA A 73 -8.22 7.67 14.69
C ALA A 73 -7.08 6.65 14.72
N ALA A 74 -6.98 5.89 15.80
CA ALA A 74 -5.94 4.86 15.93
C ALA A 74 -6.11 3.76 14.87
N ALA A 75 -7.35 3.34 14.59
CA ALA A 75 -7.61 2.31 13.60
C ALA A 75 -7.27 2.80 12.18
N VAL A 76 -7.60 4.06 11.88
CA VAL A 76 -7.24 4.67 10.58
C VAL A 76 -5.73 4.73 10.43
N ASN A 77 -5.02 5.17 11.45
CA ASN A 77 -3.57 5.25 11.42
C ASN A 77 -2.94 3.86 11.28
N ASP A 78 -3.51 2.85 11.94
CA ASP A 78 -3.04 1.48 11.78
C ASP A 78 -3.20 1.00 10.33
N ALA A 79 -4.34 1.33 9.71
CA ALA A 79 -4.57 1.00 8.29
C ALA A 79 -3.54 1.69 7.40
N VAL A 80 -3.25 2.96 7.64
CA VAL A 80 -2.24 3.71 6.88
C VAL A 80 -0.88 3.03 6.98
N HIS A 81 -0.46 2.63 8.19
CA HIS A 81 0.80 1.93 8.38
C HIS A 81 0.85 0.62 7.62
N ARG A 82 -0.25 -0.13 7.62
CA ARG A 82 -0.31 -1.41 6.90
C ARG A 82 -0.21 -1.19 5.39
N ILE A 83 -0.80 -0.13 4.87
CA ILE A 83 -0.67 0.22 3.45
C ILE A 83 0.75 0.61 3.12
N GLU A 84 1.40 1.40 3.98
CA GLU A 84 2.80 1.78 3.79
C GLU A 84 3.71 0.56 3.74
N GLN A 85 3.52 -0.39 4.66
CA GLN A 85 4.27 -1.64 4.66
C GLN A 85 4.02 -2.45 3.39
N MET A 86 2.76 -2.56 2.98
CA MET A 86 2.40 -3.28 1.76
C MET A 86 3.03 -2.64 0.54
N THR A 87 3.03 -1.30 0.48
CA THR A 87 3.65 -0.56 -0.63
C THR A 87 5.16 -0.80 -0.66
N GLN A 88 5.82 -0.75 0.49
CA GLN A 88 7.25 -1.00 0.58
C GLN A 88 7.60 -2.43 0.15
N GLU A 89 6.81 -3.40 0.58
CA GLU A 89 7.02 -4.80 0.20
C GLU A 89 6.84 -4.99 -1.30
N GLN A 90 5.83 -4.36 -1.88
CA GLN A 90 5.58 -4.46 -3.31
C GLN A 90 6.68 -3.79 -4.11
N MET A 91 7.14 -2.63 -3.69
CA MET A 91 8.24 -1.94 -4.33
C MET A 91 9.55 -2.71 -4.17
N GLY A 92 9.78 -3.30 -3.00
CA GLY A 92 10.92 -4.17 -2.77
C GLY A 92 10.91 -5.38 -3.69
N SER A 93 9.74 -5.96 -3.91
CA SER A 93 9.58 -7.08 -4.82
C SER A 93 9.87 -6.70 -6.27
N LEU A 94 9.43 -5.50 -6.69
CA LEU A 94 9.72 -4.98 -8.02
C LEU A 94 11.21 -4.72 -8.21
N THR A 95 11.87 -4.14 -7.20
CA THR A 95 13.29 -3.84 -7.29
C THR A 95 14.16 -5.08 -7.15
N ALA A 96 13.69 -6.10 -6.46
CA ALA A 96 14.41 -7.37 -6.38
C ALA A 96 14.54 -8.05 -7.74
N GLY A 97 13.57 -7.81 -8.64
CA GLY A 97 13.64 -8.29 -10.01
C GLY A 97 14.56 -7.47 -10.91
N MET A 98 15.05 -6.32 -10.41
CA MET A 98 15.95 -5.45 -11.15
C MET A 98 17.34 -5.53 -10.54
N GLN A 99 18.34 -5.85 -11.38
CA GLN A 99 19.72 -5.83 -10.92
C GLN A 99 20.19 -4.38 -10.88
N LEU A 100 20.23 -3.84 -9.68
CA LEU A 100 20.75 -2.48 -9.48
C LEU A 100 22.26 -2.57 -9.20
N PRO A 101 23.05 -1.64 -9.76
CA PRO A 101 24.46 -1.58 -9.43
C PRO A 101 24.67 -1.34 -7.94
N PRO A 102 25.76 -1.86 -7.36
CA PRO A 102 26.06 -1.61 -5.95
C PRO A 102 26.19 -0.11 -5.67
N GLY A 103 25.59 0.33 -4.60
CA GLY A 103 25.62 1.72 -4.19
C GLY A 103 24.50 2.59 -4.73
N MET A 104 23.70 2.08 -5.64
CA MET A 104 22.52 2.81 -6.10
C MET A 104 21.38 2.68 -5.10
N LYS A 105 20.87 3.82 -4.68
CA LYS A 105 19.69 3.87 -3.82
C LYS A 105 18.50 4.34 -4.63
N LEU A 106 17.38 3.67 -4.44
CA LEU A 106 16.13 4.09 -5.04
C LEU A 106 15.55 5.28 -4.28
N PRO A 107 14.81 6.18 -4.97
CA PRO A 107 14.28 7.39 -4.32
C PRO A 107 13.08 7.15 -3.40
N PHE A 108 12.84 5.92 -3.03
CA PHE A 108 11.73 5.60 -2.13
C PHE A 108 12.10 4.58 -1.09
#